data_243f4869d91e413f36b06f06787528c2
#
_entry.id   243f4869d91e413f36b06f06787528c2
#
_cell.length_a   1.000
_cell.length_b   1.000
_cell.length_c   1.000
_cell.angle_alpha   90.00
_cell.angle_beta   90.00
_cell.angle_gamma   90.00
#
_symmetry.space_group_name_H-M   'P 1'
#
loop_
_entity.id
_entity.type
_entity.pdbx_description
1 polymer ?
#
loop_
_entity_poly.entity_id
_entity_poly.type
_entity_poly.pdbx_seq_one_letter_code
_entity_poly.pdbx_strand_id
1 'polypeptide(L)'
;QYTDITPNILREDYRADYVLMVAEAHQSAQDPETAARRLAILGSDSPAQIVSSTLDYANKNNFTETEIILLQGLLTAMQTYQPQEATAP
;
A
#
# COMPACT_ATOMS: atom_id res chain seq x y z
N GLN A 1 23.43 -12.04 -4.25
CA GLN A 1 22.98 -12.10 -5.63
C GLN A 1 21.53 -12.48 -5.74
N TYR A 2 20.89 -11.95 -6.74
CA TYR A 2 19.48 -12.18 -6.92
C TYR A 2 19.19 -13.13 -8.07
N THR A 3 20.17 -13.87 -8.49
CA THR A 3 19.98 -14.73 -9.64
C THR A 3 18.98 -15.84 -9.42
N ASP A 4 18.79 -16.24 -8.17
CA ASP A 4 17.85 -17.32 -7.84
C ASP A 4 16.45 -16.82 -7.55
N ILE A 5 16.26 -15.51 -7.53
CA ILE A 5 14.97 -14.93 -7.18
C ILE A 5 14.29 -14.46 -8.45
N THR A 6 13.06 -14.92 -8.67
CA THR A 6 12.35 -14.49 -9.84
C THR A 6 12.00 -13.01 -9.74
N PRO A 7 11.94 -12.30 -10.87
CA PRO A 7 11.59 -10.88 -10.82
C PRO A 7 10.22 -10.62 -10.18
N ASN A 8 9.28 -11.54 -10.33
CA ASN A 8 7.96 -11.35 -9.74
C ASN A 8 8.01 -11.33 -8.24
N ILE A 9 8.75 -12.25 -7.64
CA ILE A 9 8.86 -12.31 -6.19
C ILE A 9 9.54 -11.06 -5.67
N LEU A 10 10.61 -10.65 -6.33
CA LEU A 10 11.34 -9.45 -5.90
C LEU A 10 10.45 -8.22 -5.97
N ARG A 11 9.66 -8.13 -7.04
CA ARG A 11 8.79 -6.98 -7.21
C ARG A 11 7.72 -6.90 -6.12
N GLU A 12 7.15 -8.05 -5.75
CA GLU A 12 6.13 -8.05 -4.71
C GLU A 12 6.71 -7.68 -3.36
N ASP A 13 7.92 -8.13 -3.07
CA ASP A 13 8.58 -7.73 -1.84
C ASP A 13 8.78 -6.22 -1.77
N TYR A 14 9.29 -5.65 -2.86
CA TYR A 14 9.50 -4.22 -2.91
C TYR A 14 8.20 -3.46 -2.75
N ARG A 15 7.15 -3.93 -3.42
CA ARG A 15 5.86 -3.26 -3.32
C ARG A 15 5.34 -3.32 -1.90
N ALA A 16 5.43 -4.48 -1.26
CA ALA A 16 4.93 -4.61 0.10
C ALA A 16 5.70 -3.70 1.06
N ASP A 17 7.01 -3.66 0.92
CA ASP A 17 7.82 -2.80 1.77
C ASP A 17 7.46 -1.34 1.56
N TYR A 18 7.26 -0.95 0.31
CA TYR A 18 6.92 0.44 0.02
C TYR A 18 5.56 0.80 0.59
N VAL A 19 4.57 -0.08 0.41
CA VAL A 19 3.23 0.19 0.93
C VAL A 19 3.25 0.24 2.44
N LEU A 20 4.02 -0.62 3.07
CA LEU A 20 4.14 -0.58 4.53
C LEU A 20 4.74 0.74 4.99
N MET A 21 5.75 1.22 4.28
CA MET A 21 6.35 2.51 4.61
C MET A 21 5.32 3.64 4.47
N VAL A 22 4.50 3.59 3.44
CA VAL A 22 3.44 4.57 3.27
C VAL A 22 2.45 4.48 4.43
N ALA A 23 2.11 3.27 4.86
CA ALA A 23 1.19 3.08 5.97
C ALA A 23 1.75 3.67 7.26
N GLU A 24 3.03 3.45 7.51
CA GLU A 24 3.67 4.00 8.69
C GLU A 24 3.68 5.53 8.67
N ALA A 25 4.00 6.09 7.52
CA ALA A 25 4.01 7.54 7.38
C ALA A 25 2.62 8.12 7.55
N HIS A 26 1.61 7.44 7.01
CA HIS A 26 0.24 7.91 7.13
C HIS A 26 -0.24 7.87 8.58
N GLN A 27 0.19 6.87 9.33
CA GLN A 27 -0.24 6.80 10.72
C GLN A 27 0.19 8.04 11.49
N SER A 28 1.38 8.53 11.21
CA SER A 28 1.86 9.74 11.88
C SER A 28 1.24 11.00 11.32
N ALA A 29 1.16 11.10 10.00
CA ALA A 29 0.77 12.35 9.35
C ALA A 29 -0.73 12.48 9.18
N GLN A 30 -1.45 11.36 9.09
CA GLN A 30 -2.89 11.37 8.84
C GLN A 30 -3.23 12.16 7.59
N ASP A 31 -2.47 11.93 6.53
CA ASP A 31 -2.60 12.67 5.28
C ASP A 31 -2.90 11.70 4.15
N PRO A 32 -4.19 11.37 3.92
CA PRO A 32 -4.51 10.39 2.90
C PRO A 32 -4.17 10.82 1.48
N GLU A 33 -4.17 12.12 1.22
CA GLU A 33 -3.83 12.58 -0.12
C GLU A 33 -2.38 12.26 -0.45
N THR A 34 -1.47 12.52 0.48
CA THR A 34 -0.07 12.20 0.26
C THR A 34 0.13 10.69 0.12
N ALA A 35 -0.58 9.92 0.94
CA ALA A 35 -0.49 8.48 0.85
C ALA A 35 -0.96 7.98 -0.52
N ALA A 36 -2.09 8.50 -0.99
CA ALA A 36 -2.59 8.10 -2.31
C ALA A 36 -1.62 8.46 -3.41
N ARG A 37 -1.00 9.63 -3.31
CA ARG A 37 -0.05 10.07 -4.30
C ARG A 37 1.18 9.16 -4.34
N ARG A 38 1.64 8.75 -3.18
CA ARG A 38 2.79 7.84 -3.12
C ARG A 38 2.45 6.48 -3.66
N LEU A 39 1.25 5.99 -3.36
CA LEU A 39 0.84 4.68 -3.87
C LEU A 39 0.66 4.68 -5.38
N ALA A 40 0.34 5.83 -5.96
CA ALA A 40 0.17 5.91 -7.40
C ALA A 40 1.44 5.60 -8.16
N ILE A 41 2.59 5.71 -7.53
CA ILE A 41 3.86 5.38 -8.17
C ILE A 41 3.91 3.90 -8.52
N LEU A 42 3.19 3.07 -7.78
CA LEU A 42 3.27 1.62 -7.96
C LEU A 42 2.48 1.11 -9.15
N GLY A 43 1.61 1.92 -9.73
CA GLY A 43 0.87 1.48 -10.89
C GLY A 43 -0.43 2.22 -11.03
N SER A 44 -1.26 1.76 -11.96
CA SER A 44 -2.51 2.43 -12.31
C SER A 44 -3.69 1.93 -11.48
N ASP A 45 -3.51 0.90 -10.67
CA ASP A 45 -4.58 0.46 -9.79
C ASP A 45 -4.93 1.54 -8.77
N SER A 46 -6.16 1.51 -8.28
CA SER A 46 -6.55 2.45 -7.26
C SER A 46 -5.71 2.24 -6.00
N PRO A 47 -5.50 3.30 -5.21
CA PRO A 47 -4.73 3.12 -3.98
C PRO A 47 -5.31 2.07 -3.05
N ALA A 48 -6.64 2.01 -2.93
CA ALA A 48 -7.24 1.01 -2.07
C ALA A 48 -6.94 -0.40 -2.57
N GLN A 49 -6.95 -0.60 -3.87
CA GLN A 49 -6.65 -1.90 -4.43
C GLN A 49 -5.20 -2.30 -4.20
N ILE A 50 -4.30 -1.34 -4.33
CA ILE A 50 -2.89 -1.60 -4.08
C ILE A 50 -2.68 -2.05 -2.64
N VAL A 51 -3.31 -1.36 -1.69
CA VAL A 51 -3.16 -1.73 -0.29
C VAL A 51 -3.83 -3.07 0.00
N SER A 52 -4.97 -3.33 -0.61
CA SER A 52 -5.67 -4.60 -0.41
C SER A 52 -4.81 -5.77 -0.89
N SER A 53 -4.18 -5.63 -2.06
CA SER A 53 -3.28 -6.66 -2.56
C SER A 53 -2.10 -6.86 -1.62
N THR A 54 -1.58 -5.78 -1.07
CA THR A 54 -0.46 -5.86 -0.15
C THR A 54 -0.88 -6.56 1.13
N LEU A 55 -2.11 -6.33 1.60
CA LEU A 55 -2.61 -7.02 2.78
C LEU A 55 -2.67 -8.52 2.55
N ASP A 56 -3.14 -8.94 1.38
CA ASP A 56 -3.15 -10.36 1.04
C ASP A 56 -1.74 -10.94 1.11
N TYR A 57 -0.81 -10.24 0.50
CA TYR A 57 0.59 -10.67 0.49
C TYR A 57 1.12 -10.76 1.92
N ALA A 58 0.81 -9.76 2.74
CA ALA A 58 1.30 -9.73 4.11
C ALA A 58 0.75 -10.90 4.93
N ASN A 59 -0.52 -11.22 4.73
CA ASN A 59 -1.12 -12.34 5.45
C ASN A 59 -0.49 -13.67 5.06
N LYS A 60 -0.06 -13.79 3.82
CA LYS A 60 0.54 -15.04 3.35
C LYS A 60 2.02 -15.13 3.68
N ASN A 61 2.65 -14.03 4.05
CA ASN A 61 4.09 -14.01 4.24
C ASN A 61 4.49 -13.64 5.65
N ASN A 62 3.61 -13.88 6.61
CA ASN A 62 3.94 -13.81 8.04
C ASN A 62 4.37 -12.43 8.50
N PHE A 63 3.75 -11.39 7.95
CA PHE A 63 3.97 -10.07 8.49
C PHE A 63 3.47 -10.02 9.93
N THR A 64 4.08 -9.16 10.75
CA THR A 64 3.68 -9.04 12.14
C THR A 64 2.29 -8.44 12.26
N GLU A 65 1.67 -8.67 13.41
CA GLU A 65 0.34 -8.12 13.67
C GLU A 65 0.35 -6.60 13.56
N THR A 66 1.40 -5.96 14.08
CA THR A 66 1.51 -4.51 13.99
C THR A 66 1.52 -4.05 12.53
N GLU A 67 2.27 -4.76 11.70
CA GLU A 67 2.33 -4.40 10.28
C GLU A 67 0.98 -4.59 9.60
N ILE A 68 0.29 -5.67 9.94
CA ILE A 68 -1.03 -5.91 9.38
C ILE A 68 -2.00 -4.79 9.78
N ILE A 69 -1.95 -4.38 11.04
CA ILE A 69 -2.83 -3.31 11.53
C ILE A 69 -2.53 -2.01 10.80
N LEU A 70 -1.27 -1.71 10.58
CA LEU A 70 -0.90 -0.50 9.85
C LEU A 70 -1.47 -0.52 8.43
N LEU A 71 -1.37 -1.66 7.76
CA LEU A 71 -1.90 -1.79 6.41
C LEU A 71 -3.41 -1.69 6.40
N GLN A 72 -4.08 -2.25 7.40
CA GLN A 72 -5.53 -2.14 7.49
C GLN A 72 -5.97 -0.69 7.68
N GLY A 73 -5.24 0.05 8.49
CA GLY A 73 -5.54 1.46 8.67
C GLY A 73 -5.38 2.24 7.38
N LEU A 74 -4.31 1.95 6.64
CA LEU A 74 -4.11 2.61 5.37
C LEU A 74 -5.20 2.23 4.38
N LEU A 75 -5.61 0.97 4.36
CA LEU A 75 -6.68 0.55 3.46
C LEU A 75 -7.97 1.31 3.74
N THR A 76 -8.32 1.42 5.01
CA THR A 76 -9.52 2.16 5.38
C THR A 76 -9.43 3.61 4.90
N ALA A 77 -8.27 4.23 5.10
CA ALA A 77 -8.09 5.61 4.67
C ALA A 77 -8.24 5.74 3.17
N MET A 78 -7.69 4.79 2.42
CA MET A 78 -7.78 4.86 0.97
C MET A 78 -9.19 4.59 0.47
N GLN A 79 -9.93 3.76 1.17
CA GLN A 79 -11.31 3.47 0.78
C GLN A 79 -12.22 4.66 0.99
N THR A 80 -11.93 5.47 2.00
CA THR A 80 -12.76 6.64 2.28
C THR A 80 -12.24 7.90 1.61
N TYR A 81 -11.01 7.90 1.14
CA TYR A 81 -10.44 9.06 0.49
C TYR A 81 -11.04 9.24 -0.90
N GLN A 82 -11.43 10.47 -1.22
CA GLN A 82 -12.01 10.78 -2.51
C GLN A 82 -11.21 11.88 -3.18
N PRO A 83 -10.54 11.56 -4.29
CA PRO A 83 -9.78 12.59 -4.99
C PRO A 83 -10.70 13.70 -5.50
N GLN A 84 -10.17 14.90 -5.52
CA GLN A 84 -10.95 16.05 -5.92
C GLN A 84 -11.47 15.92 -7.35
N GLU A 85 -10.62 15.46 -8.23
CA GLU A 85 -11.02 15.40 -9.64
C GLU A 85 -12.11 14.36 -9.88
N ALA A 86 -12.26 13.40 -9.00
CA ALA A 86 -13.27 12.36 -9.18
C ALA A 86 -14.67 12.90 -8.97
N THR A 87 -14.80 14.03 -8.32
CA THR A 87 -16.12 14.58 -8.02
C THR A 87 -16.57 15.59 -9.05
N ALA A 88 -15.72 15.95 -9.98
CA ALA A 88 -16.10 16.95 -10.98
C ALA A 88 -17.18 16.37 -11.89
N PRO A 89 -18.31 17.03 -12.02
CA PRO A 89 -19.36 16.55 -12.91
C PRO A 89 -19.06 16.78 -14.35
#